data_25fc57fe5a07e6220c9959fc219aeade
#
_entry.id   25fc57fe5a07e6220c9959fc219aeade
#
_cell.length_a   1.000
_cell.length_b   1.000
_cell.length_c   1.000
_cell.angle_alpha   90.00
_cell.angle_beta   90.00
_cell.angle_gamma   90.00
#
_symmetry.space_group_name_H-M   'P 1'
#
loop_
_entity.id
_entity.type
_entity.pdbx_description
1 polymer ?
#
loop_
_entity_poly.entity_id
_entity_poly.type
_entity_poly.pdbx_seq_one_letter_code
_entity_poly.pdbx_strand_id
1 'polypeptide(L)'
;MESVSSFLHLAFVGFIALFPPVNPVGTAFVVDPFMHYLTPAERKMAAVKIAVYCFLICTITLLVGSWLFKLFGISLPVVQIAGGILICRTGWELLSSNNGSKNSAEKSSPGHPDEIEDILFYPLAFPMTTGAGTISVLLTLSAHSSADTWGPQFINLSAIFLAIVIMCILIFVCYAFTPAVLGRLGARGEQIVNRLSAFLVFCVGLQIAATGFKQLMKGM
;
A
#
# COMPACT_ATOMS: atom_id res chain seq x y z
N MET A 1 -24.05 8.66 -18.91
CA MET A 1 -24.12 7.75 -17.73
C MET A 1 -23.09 6.64 -17.79
N GLU A 2 -22.78 6.06 -18.94
CA GLU A 2 -21.74 5.00 -19.08
C GLU A 2 -20.33 5.42 -18.66
N SER A 3 -19.91 6.65 -18.96
CA SER A 3 -18.59 7.15 -18.60
C SER A 3 -18.37 7.32 -17.08
N VAL A 4 -19.41 7.72 -16.34
CA VAL A 4 -19.35 7.88 -14.88
C VAL A 4 -19.32 6.51 -14.20
N SER A 5 -20.11 5.54 -14.69
CA SER A 5 -20.09 4.18 -14.16
C SER A 5 -18.74 3.50 -14.40
N SER A 6 -18.12 3.70 -15.57
CA SER A 6 -16.78 3.20 -15.87
C SER A 6 -15.70 3.84 -15.00
N PHE A 7 -15.79 5.15 -14.74
CA PHE A 7 -14.88 5.87 -13.83
C PHE A 7 -14.96 5.32 -12.40
N LEU A 8 -16.16 5.21 -11.85
CA LEU A 8 -16.37 4.69 -10.49
C LEU A 8 -15.94 3.22 -10.37
N HIS A 9 -16.22 2.42 -11.40
CA HIS A 9 -15.77 1.04 -11.46
C HIS A 9 -14.24 0.95 -11.44
N LEU A 10 -13.54 1.77 -12.23
CA LEU A 10 -12.09 1.78 -12.28
C LEU A 10 -11.49 2.29 -10.95
N ALA A 11 -12.08 3.31 -10.33
CA ALA A 11 -11.68 3.79 -9.01
C ALA A 11 -11.85 2.70 -7.93
N PHE A 12 -12.97 1.97 -7.97
CA PHE A 12 -13.21 0.85 -7.07
C PHE A 12 -12.21 -0.30 -7.28
N VAL A 13 -11.95 -0.69 -8.52
CA VAL A 13 -10.95 -1.71 -8.86
C VAL A 13 -9.56 -1.27 -8.40
N GLY A 14 -9.18 -0.01 -8.62
CA GLY A 14 -7.93 0.55 -8.14
C GLY A 14 -7.81 0.51 -6.62
N PHE A 15 -8.87 0.85 -5.90
CA PHE A 15 -8.93 0.76 -4.45
C PHE A 15 -8.76 -0.68 -3.95
N ILE A 16 -9.51 -1.63 -4.53
CA ILE A 16 -9.41 -3.07 -4.19
C ILE A 16 -8.01 -3.61 -4.49
N ALA A 17 -7.39 -3.20 -5.60
CA ALA A 17 -6.04 -3.63 -5.95
C ALA A 17 -4.97 -3.09 -4.98
N LEU A 18 -5.14 -1.88 -4.46
CA LEU A 18 -4.23 -1.25 -3.49
C LEU A 18 -4.44 -1.76 -2.06
N PHE A 19 -5.65 -2.21 -1.72
CA PHE A 19 -5.98 -2.57 -0.34
C PHE A 19 -5.08 -3.67 0.25
N PRO A 20 -4.84 -4.83 -0.42
CA PRO A 20 -4.00 -5.87 0.14
C PRO A 20 -2.52 -5.47 0.33
N PRO A 21 -1.83 -4.86 -0.66
CA PRO A 21 -0.41 -4.53 -0.47
C PRO A 21 -0.18 -3.37 0.51
N VAL A 22 -1.11 -2.44 0.65
CA VAL A 22 -1.07 -1.38 1.68
C VAL A 22 -1.45 -1.95 3.04
N ASN A 23 -2.45 -2.84 3.06
CA ASN A 23 -2.95 -3.51 4.26
C ASN A 23 -3.17 -2.55 5.45
N PRO A 24 -3.99 -1.50 5.31
CA PRO A 24 -4.04 -0.39 6.26
C PRO A 24 -4.40 -0.81 7.68
N VAL A 25 -5.16 -1.89 7.84
CA VAL A 25 -5.52 -2.44 9.15
C VAL A 25 -4.34 -3.20 9.78
N GLY A 26 -3.71 -4.10 9.03
CA GLY A 26 -2.57 -4.88 9.51
C GLY A 26 -1.35 -4.00 9.78
N THR A 27 -1.04 -3.04 8.90
CA THR A 27 0.07 -2.10 9.10
C THR A 27 -0.18 -1.15 10.27
N ALA A 28 -1.45 -0.79 10.56
CA ALA A 28 -1.77 0.01 11.73
C ALA A 28 -1.32 -0.66 13.03
N PHE A 29 -1.48 -1.98 13.15
CA PHE A 29 -1.01 -2.74 14.31
C PHE A 29 0.51 -2.82 14.38
N VAL A 30 1.19 -2.91 13.24
CA VAL A 30 2.66 -2.94 13.18
C VAL A 30 3.26 -1.56 13.50
N VAL A 31 2.57 -0.48 13.14
CA VAL A 31 2.98 0.91 13.39
C VAL A 31 2.65 1.37 14.81
N ASP A 32 1.66 0.77 15.47
CA ASP A 32 1.20 1.15 16.81
C ASP A 32 2.32 1.24 17.87
N PRO A 33 3.27 0.28 17.97
CA PRO A 33 4.37 0.35 18.92
C PRO A 33 5.26 1.58 18.76
N PHE A 34 5.35 2.16 17.56
CA PHE A 34 6.12 3.38 17.30
C PHE A 34 5.36 4.66 17.68
N MET A 35 4.05 4.55 17.89
CA MET A 35 3.17 5.69 18.16
C MET A 35 2.48 5.60 19.54
N HIS A 36 2.74 4.57 20.34
CA HIS A 36 2.02 4.33 21.59
C HIS A 36 2.32 5.37 22.70
N TYR A 37 3.47 6.03 22.62
CA TYR A 37 3.88 7.08 23.56
C TYR A 37 3.33 8.47 23.21
N LEU A 38 2.72 8.63 22.02
CA LEU A 38 2.14 9.89 21.58
C LEU A 38 0.78 10.12 22.24
N THR A 39 0.52 11.38 22.58
CA THR A 39 -0.82 11.80 22.98
C THR A 39 -1.83 11.61 21.82
N PRO A 40 -3.14 11.52 22.09
CA PRO A 40 -4.13 11.36 21.03
C PRO A 40 -4.09 12.46 19.94
N ALA A 41 -3.67 13.68 20.30
CA ALA A 41 -3.52 14.79 19.35
C ALA A 41 -2.27 14.62 18.48
N GLU A 42 -1.12 14.30 19.10
CA GLU A 42 0.14 14.03 18.40
C GLU A 42 0.02 12.81 17.48
N ARG A 43 -0.65 11.74 17.93
CA ARG A 43 -0.92 10.55 17.13
C ARG A 43 -1.72 10.87 15.88
N LYS A 44 -2.78 11.69 15.99
CA LYS A 44 -3.53 12.13 14.81
C LYS A 44 -2.66 12.92 13.84
N MET A 45 -1.82 13.79 14.35
CA MET A 45 -0.89 14.59 13.54
C MET A 45 0.15 13.68 12.83
N ALA A 46 0.71 12.72 13.54
CA ALA A 46 1.60 11.72 12.97
C ALA A 46 0.91 10.88 11.88
N ALA A 47 -0.33 10.41 12.13
CA ALA A 47 -1.12 9.69 11.15
C ALA A 47 -1.42 10.50 9.89
N VAL A 48 -1.69 11.83 10.02
CA VAL A 48 -1.83 12.73 8.86
C VAL A 48 -0.52 12.81 8.08
N LYS A 49 0.62 13.01 8.76
CA LYS A 49 1.93 13.10 8.09
C LYS A 49 2.24 11.80 7.32
N ILE A 50 2.03 10.64 7.92
CA ILE A 50 2.22 9.34 7.25
C ILE A 50 1.30 9.23 6.04
N ALA A 51 0.01 9.57 6.17
CA ALA A 51 -0.93 9.53 5.05
C ALA A 51 -0.53 10.48 3.91
N VAL A 52 0.00 11.67 4.22
CA VAL A 52 0.53 12.62 3.22
C VAL A 52 1.77 12.06 2.53
N TYR A 53 2.70 11.45 3.26
CA TYR A 53 3.87 10.82 2.64
C TYR A 53 3.47 9.65 1.73
N CYS A 54 2.55 8.79 2.17
CA CYS A 54 2.00 7.72 1.36
C CYS A 54 1.31 8.27 0.10
N PHE A 55 0.53 9.34 0.23
CA PHE A 55 -0.12 10.02 -0.88
C PHE A 55 0.90 10.53 -1.91
N LEU A 56 1.97 11.19 -1.46
CA LEU A 56 3.03 11.68 -2.34
C LEU A 56 3.73 10.54 -3.07
N ILE A 57 4.13 9.49 -2.35
CA ILE A 57 4.79 8.31 -2.93
C ILE A 57 3.88 7.66 -3.99
N CYS A 58 2.62 7.41 -3.65
CA CYS A 58 1.66 6.78 -4.54
C CYS A 58 1.39 7.64 -5.79
N THR A 59 1.22 8.95 -5.61
CA THR A 59 0.95 9.88 -6.71
C THR A 59 2.14 9.99 -7.65
N ILE A 60 3.36 10.13 -7.12
CA ILE A 60 4.59 10.17 -7.93
C ILE A 60 4.72 8.85 -8.70
N THR A 61 4.52 7.71 -8.04
CA THR A 61 4.59 6.39 -8.66
C THR A 61 3.56 6.26 -9.78
N LEU A 62 2.32 6.72 -9.58
CA LEU A 62 1.27 6.69 -10.59
C LEU A 62 1.65 7.52 -11.83
N LEU A 63 2.15 8.75 -11.63
CA LEU A 63 2.45 9.68 -12.72
C LEU A 63 3.71 9.29 -13.49
N VAL A 64 4.73 8.83 -12.79
CA VAL A 64 6.05 8.49 -13.38
C VAL A 64 6.09 7.06 -13.91
N GLY A 65 5.23 6.17 -13.40
CA GLY A 65 5.31 4.74 -13.66
C GLY A 65 5.24 4.36 -15.14
N SER A 66 4.26 4.88 -15.88
CA SER A 66 4.10 4.59 -17.31
C SER A 66 5.27 5.12 -18.15
N TRP A 67 5.88 6.23 -17.76
CA TRP A 67 7.05 6.80 -18.43
C TRP A 67 8.31 5.96 -18.16
N LEU A 68 8.50 5.50 -16.90
CA LEU A 68 9.61 4.63 -16.55
C LEU A 68 9.61 3.34 -17.37
N PHE A 69 8.47 2.70 -17.58
CA PHE A 69 8.38 1.49 -18.40
C PHE A 69 8.79 1.73 -19.84
N LYS A 70 8.34 2.84 -20.43
CA LYS A 70 8.73 3.23 -21.78
C LYS A 70 10.23 3.50 -21.87
N LEU A 71 10.80 4.18 -20.87
CA LEU A 71 12.23 4.53 -20.82
C LEU A 71 13.13 3.29 -20.75
N PHE A 72 12.77 2.32 -19.91
CA PHE A 72 13.56 1.10 -19.72
C PHE A 72 13.18 -0.04 -20.65
N GLY A 73 12.17 0.13 -21.50
CA GLY A 73 11.67 -0.92 -22.38
C GLY A 73 11.10 -2.14 -21.64
N ILE A 74 10.67 -1.94 -20.39
CA ILE A 74 10.13 -3.01 -19.55
C ILE A 74 8.66 -3.25 -19.90
N SER A 75 8.32 -4.49 -20.25
CA SER A 75 6.93 -4.83 -20.53
C SER A 75 6.10 -5.02 -19.27
N LEU A 76 4.81 -4.70 -19.35
CA LEU A 76 3.88 -4.84 -18.24
C LEU A 76 3.84 -6.26 -17.63
N PRO A 77 3.84 -7.37 -18.41
CA PRO A 77 3.88 -8.71 -17.84
C PRO A 77 5.10 -8.98 -16.94
N VAL A 78 6.27 -8.46 -17.31
CA VAL A 78 7.49 -8.60 -16.50
C VAL A 78 7.35 -7.87 -15.17
N VAL A 79 6.75 -6.67 -15.17
CA VAL A 79 6.50 -5.91 -13.93
C VAL A 79 5.49 -6.62 -13.04
N GLN A 80 4.44 -7.22 -13.62
CA GLN A 80 3.45 -7.99 -12.87
C GLN A 80 4.09 -9.21 -12.20
N ILE A 81 4.98 -9.93 -12.90
CA ILE A 81 5.71 -11.07 -12.32
C ILE A 81 6.60 -10.60 -11.17
N ALA A 82 7.45 -9.61 -11.41
CA ALA A 82 8.37 -9.09 -10.40
C ALA A 82 7.63 -8.52 -9.17
N GLY A 83 6.62 -7.69 -9.41
CA GLY A 83 5.78 -7.10 -8.36
C GLY A 83 5.00 -8.16 -7.57
N GLY A 84 4.41 -9.13 -8.26
CA GLY A 84 3.72 -10.24 -7.63
C GLY A 84 4.63 -11.08 -6.72
N ILE A 85 5.86 -11.34 -7.15
CA ILE A 85 6.88 -12.04 -6.32
C ILE A 85 7.22 -11.22 -5.08
N LEU A 86 7.41 -9.90 -5.21
CA LEU A 86 7.69 -9.02 -4.06
C LEU A 86 6.54 -8.99 -3.07
N ILE A 87 5.29 -8.92 -3.55
CA ILE A 87 4.10 -8.97 -2.70
C ILE A 87 3.98 -10.34 -2.00
N CYS A 88 4.25 -11.45 -2.71
CA CYS A 88 4.29 -12.79 -2.12
C CYS A 88 5.33 -12.88 -1.00
N ARG A 89 6.53 -12.33 -1.23
CA ARG A 89 7.58 -12.28 -0.21
C ARG A 89 7.11 -11.52 1.03
N THR A 90 6.53 -10.34 0.86
CA THR A 90 5.98 -9.55 1.96
C THR A 90 4.90 -10.32 2.74
N GLY A 91 3.94 -10.94 2.02
CA GLY A 91 2.91 -11.77 2.64
C GLY A 91 3.49 -12.97 3.40
N TRP A 92 4.51 -13.62 2.85
CA TRP A 92 5.22 -14.73 3.50
C TRP A 92 5.97 -14.27 4.76
N GLU A 93 6.68 -13.15 4.71
CA GLU A 93 7.37 -12.58 5.86
C GLU A 93 6.40 -12.27 7.00
N LEU A 94 5.23 -11.69 6.68
CA LEU A 94 4.16 -11.42 7.66
C LEU A 94 3.54 -12.70 8.23
N LEU A 95 3.39 -13.78 7.43
CA LEU A 95 2.87 -15.07 7.87
C LEU A 95 3.86 -15.83 8.77
N SER A 96 5.14 -15.78 8.43
CA SER A 96 6.22 -16.53 9.11
C SER A 96 6.73 -15.82 10.36
N SER A 97 6.47 -14.52 10.51
CA SER A 97 6.81 -13.79 11.73
C SER A 97 5.99 -14.33 12.93
N ASN A 98 6.60 -15.21 13.70
CA ASN A 98 6.07 -15.67 14.98
C ASN A 98 6.24 -14.54 16.00
N ASN A 99 5.14 -13.89 16.35
CA ASN A 99 5.05 -12.83 17.36
C ASN A 99 5.77 -11.53 17.01
N GLY A 100 4.96 -10.59 16.54
CA GLY A 100 5.15 -9.15 16.68
C GLY A 100 6.58 -8.64 16.47
N SER A 101 6.73 -7.76 15.55
CA SER A 101 7.91 -6.90 15.33
C SER A 101 8.38 -6.16 16.61
N LYS A 102 8.54 -6.86 17.72
CA LYS A 102 9.14 -6.31 18.94
C LYS A 102 10.62 -5.98 18.74
N ASN A 103 11.30 -6.70 17.83
CA ASN A 103 12.75 -6.51 17.64
C ASN A 103 13.13 -5.28 16.82
N SER A 104 12.20 -4.67 16.08
CA SER A 104 12.50 -3.43 15.35
C SER A 104 12.11 -2.18 16.14
N ALA A 105 11.14 -2.26 17.06
CA ALA A 105 10.69 -1.15 17.89
C ALA A 105 11.63 -0.86 19.07
N GLU A 106 12.34 -1.87 19.59
CA GLU A 106 13.22 -1.70 20.76
C GLU A 106 14.48 -0.86 20.49
N LYS A 107 14.82 -0.60 19.22
CA LYS A 107 16.01 0.19 18.86
C LYS A 107 15.75 1.67 18.55
N SER A 108 14.50 2.12 18.58
CA SER A 108 14.16 3.48 18.17
C SER A 108 13.14 4.10 19.13
N SER A 109 13.52 4.31 20.39
CA SER A 109 12.82 5.28 21.23
C SER A 109 13.39 6.66 20.90
N PRO A 110 12.65 7.54 20.19
CA PRO A 110 13.18 8.85 19.81
C PRO A 110 13.36 9.70 21.06
N GLY A 111 14.55 10.25 21.22
CA GLY A 111 14.89 11.17 22.28
C GLY A 111 14.58 12.64 21.96
N HIS A 112 14.37 12.98 20.68
CA HIS A 112 14.13 14.33 20.20
C HIS A 112 12.93 14.42 19.23
N PRO A 113 12.20 15.56 19.17
CA PRO A 113 11.10 15.77 18.23
C PRO A 113 11.48 15.61 16.76
N ASP A 114 12.70 15.97 16.37
CA ASP A 114 13.19 15.84 14.99
C ASP A 114 13.39 14.37 14.59
N GLU A 115 13.75 13.50 15.54
CA GLU A 115 13.87 12.04 15.30
C GLU A 115 12.51 11.40 15.02
N ILE A 116 11.42 11.97 15.53
CA ILE A 116 10.06 11.49 15.26
C ILE A 116 9.70 11.71 13.80
N GLU A 117 10.05 12.85 13.21
CA GLU A 117 9.72 13.14 11.80
C GLU A 117 10.43 12.19 10.84
N ASP A 118 11.69 11.89 11.10
CA ASP A 118 12.45 10.92 10.30
C ASP A 118 11.80 9.53 10.36
N ILE A 119 11.35 9.10 11.54
CA ILE A 119 10.67 7.81 11.72
C ILE A 119 9.32 7.78 11.00
N LEU A 120 8.58 8.88 10.92
CA LEU A 120 7.29 8.94 10.23
C LEU A 120 7.42 8.69 8.72
N PHE A 121 8.51 9.16 8.11
CA PHE A 121 8.79 8.86 6.71
C PHE A 121 9.44 7.47 6.56
N TYR A 122 10.57 7.24 7.22
CA TYR A 122 11.29 5.98 7.21
C TYR A 122 11.46 5.44 8.63
N PRO A 123 10.93 4.27 8.98
CA PRO A 123 10.37 3.25 8.08
C PRO A 123 8.83 3.29 7.94
N LEU A 124 8.09 4.18 8.61
CA LEU A 124 6.63 4.04 8.74
C LEU A 124 5.87 4.25 7.42
N ALA A 125 6.04 5.40 6.76
CA ALA A 125 5.39 5.64 5.46
C ALA A 125 6.03 4.77 4.38
N PHE A 126 7.36 4.68 4.35
CA PHE A 126 8.14 3.84 3.45
C PHE A 126 9.22 3.09 4.25
N PRO A 127 9.34 1.76 4.16
CA PRO A 127 8.59 0.83 3.29
C PRO A 127 7.37 0.15 3.96
N MET A 128 7.06 0.44 5.25
CA MET A 128 6.07 -0.35 6.01
C MET A 128 4.65 -0.19 5.46
N THR A 129 4.21 1.04 5.18
CA THR A 129 2.86 1.32 4.66
C THR A 129 2.84 1.27 3.13
N THR A 130 3.77 1.96 2.47
CA THR A 130 3.86 2.04 1.02
C THR A 130 5.13 1.34 0.55
N GLY A 131 5.12 0.02 0.59
CA GLY A 131 6.26 -0.82 0.22
C GLY A 131 6.33 -1.13 -1.28
N ALA A 132 7.29 -1.97 -1.64
CA ALA A 132 7.54 -2.42 -3.01
C ALA A 132 6.29 -3.04 -3.65
N GLY A 133 5.45 -3.73 -2.88
CA GLY A 133 4.18 -4.30 -3.35
C GLY A 133 3.20 -3.23 -3.83
N THR A 134 3.00 -2.17 -3.04
CA THR A 134 2.12 -1.04 -3.38
C THR A 134 2.64 -0.32 -4.63
N ILE A 135 3.95 -0.05 -4.69
CA ILE A 135 4.60 0.55 -5.86
C ILE A 135 4.36 -0.31 -7.10
N SER A 136 4.56 -1.63 -7.02
CA SER A 136 4.35 -2.55 -8.15
C SER A 136 2.91 -2.55 -8.65
N VAL A 137 1.92 -2.53 -7.75
CA VAL A 137 0.50 -2.43 -8.14
C VAL A 137 0.22 -1.09 -8.82
N LEU A 138 0.73 0.02 -8.27
CA LEU A 138 0.55 1.35 -8.87
C LEU A 138 1.21 1.46 -10.24
N LEU A 139 2.40 0.92 -10.42
CA LEU A 139 3.07 0.84 -11.71
C LEU A 139 2.22 0.05 -12.73
N THR A 140 1.65 -1.08 -12.29
CA THR A 140 0.75 -1.89 -13.12
C THR A 140 -0.53 -1.11 -13.49
N LEU A 141 -1.17 -0.44 -12.54
CA LEU A 141 -2.35 0.39 -12.78
C LEU A 141 -2.03 1.57 -13.69
N SER A 142 -0.87 2.23 -13.51
CA SER A 142 -0.39 3.31 -14.37
C SER A 142 -0.22 2.85 -15.82
N ALA A 143 0.35 1.67 -16.04
CA ALA A 143 0.52 1.11 -17.37
C ALA A 143 -0.81 0.74 -18.03
N HIS A 144 -1.77 0.18 -17.28
CA HIS A 144 -3.12 -0.11 -17.77
C HIS A 144 -3.96 1.16 -18.04
N SER A 145 -3.67 2.28 -17.37
CA SER A 145 -4.36 3.54 -17.60
C SER A 145 -3.95 4.22 -18.90
N SER A 146 -2.84 3.80 -19.51
CA SER A 146 -2.36 4.34 -20.79
C SER A 146 -3.35 4.00 -21.89
N ALA A 147 -3.83 5.02 -22.60
CA ALA A 147 -4.72 4.90 -23.74
C ALA A 147 -4.11 5.63 -24.95
N ASP A 148 -4.54 5.26 -26.15
CA ASP A 148 -4.05 5.85 -27.41
C ASP A 148 -4.45 7.34 -27.57
N THR A 149 -5.43 7.78 -26.78
CA THR A 149 -5.94 9.16 -26.79
C THR A 149 -5.87 9.79 -25.40
N TRP A 150 -5.58 11.09 -25.35
CA TRP A 150 -5.39 11.83 -24.09
C TRP A 150 -6.60 11.85 -23.17
N GLY A 151 -7.83 11.88 -23.73
CA GLY A 151 -9.06 11.97 -22.95
C GLY A 151 -9.31 10.76 -22.04
N PRO A 152 -9.40 9.54 -22.58
CA PRO A 152 -9.54 8.32 -21.77
C PRO A 152 -8.38 8.10 -20.79
N GLN A 153 -7.15 8.42 -21.19
CA GLN A 153 -5.98 8.31 -20.31
C GLN A 153 -6.14 9.20 -19.07
N PHE A 154 -6.58 10.45 -19.24
CA PHE A 154 -6.79 11.38 -18.14
C PHE A 154 -7.91 10.90 -17.20
N ILE A 155 -9.00 10.37 -17.74
CA ILE A 155 -10.11 9.80 -16.97
C ILE A 155 -9.61 8.59 -16.15
N ASN A 156 -8.85 7.70 -16.76
CA ASN A 156 -8.33 6.51 -16.07
C ASN A 156 -7.35 6.88 -14.95
N LEU A 157 -6.42 7.81 -15.20
CA LEU A 157 -5.50 8.32 -14.20
C LEU A 157 -6.22 8.99 -13.02
N SER A 158 -7.26 9.79 -13.31
CA SER A 158 -8.03 10.46 -12.25
C SER A 158 -8.85 9.48 -11.41
N ALA A 159 -9.33 8.37 -12.00
CA ALA A 159 -10.00 7.31 -11.26
C ALA A 159 -9.04 6.60 -10.28
N ILE A 160 -7.81 6.28 -10.73
CA ILE A 160 -6.80 5.67 -9.87
C ILE A 160 -6.33 6.67 -8.79
N PHE A 161 -6.20 7.94 -9.15
CA PHE A 161 -5.89 9.01 -8.19
C PHE A 161 -6.94 9.11 -7.08
N LEU A 162 -8.23 9.00 -7.42
CA LEU A 162 -9.31 8.92 -6.44
C LEU A 162 -9.16 7.71 -5.52
N ALA A 163 -8.79 6.55 -6.07
CA ALA A 163 -8.52 5.35 -5.27
C ALA A 163 -7.36 5.57 -4.28
N ILE A 164 -6.29 6.27 -4.68
CA ILE A 164 -5.17 6.64 -3.80
C ILE A 164 -5.66 7.54 -2.67
N VAL A 165 -6.46 8.56 -2.98
CA VAL A 165 -7.01 9.49 -1.97
C VAL A 165 -7.83 8.72 -0.94
N ILE A 166 -8.75 7.86 -1.39
CA ILE A 166 -9.57 7.03 -0.49
C ILE A 166 -8.68 6.13 0.38
N MET A 167 -7.65 5.52 -0.20
CA MET A 167 -6.70 4.68 0.52
C MET A 167 -5.94 5.47 1.59
N CYS A 168 -5.48 6.68 1.29
CA CYS A 168 -4.77 7.54 2.25
C CYS A 168 -5.69 8.00 3.40
N ILE A 169 -6.96 8.27 3.11
CA ILE A 169 -7.96 8.54 4.15
C ILE A 169 -8.13 7.32 5.06
N LEU A 170 -8.18 6.12 4.48
CA LEU A 170 -8.29 4.88 5.24
C LEU A 170 -7.04 4.61 6.11
N ILE A 171 -5.84 4.87 5.58
CA ILE A 171 -4.58 4.81 6.36
C ILE A 171 -4.67 5.75 7.56
N PHE A 172 -5.05 7.02 7.32
CA PHE A 172 -5.22 8.00 8.40
C PHE A 172 -6.19 7.50 9.48
N VAL A 173 -7.37 7.03 9.07
CA VAL A 173 -8.40 6.52 10.01
C VAL A 173 -7.88 5.32 10.80
N CYS A 174 -7.28 4.34 10.12
CA CYS A 174 -6.73 3.17 10.79
C CYS A 174 -5.67 3.56 11.81
N TYR A 175 -4.69 4.41 11.45
CA TYR A 175 -3.56 4.77 12.32
C TYR A 175 -3.95 5.68 13.48
N ALA A 176 -4.86 6.63 13.23
CA ALA A 176 -5.34 7.54 14.27
C ALA A 176 -6.17 6.82 15.34
N PHE A 177 -6.94 5.80 14.95
CA PHE A 177 -7.89 5.12 15.83
C PHE A 177 -7.48 3.69 16.23
N THR A 178 -6.26 3.25 15.90
CA THR A 178 -5.73 1.92 16.28
C THR A 178 -5.92 1.58 17.77
N PRO A 179 -5.62 2.47 18.76
CA PRO A 179 -5.80 2.13 20.17
C PRO A 179 -7.23 1.77 20.55
N ALA A 180 -8.20 2.43 19.91
CA ALA A 180 -9.62 2.12 20.16
C ALA A 180 -10.02 0.75 19.56
N VAL A 181 -9.42 0.36 18.44
CA VAL A 181 -9.62 -0.94 17.79
C VAL A 181 -8.92 -2.04 18.58
N LEU A 182 -7.65 -1.83 18.96
CA LEU A 182 -6.89 -2.77 19.79
C LEU A 182 -7.57 -3.03 21.14
N GLY A 183 -8.07 -1.98 21.79
CA GLY A 183 -8.80 -2.11 23.06
C GLY A 183 -10.06 -2.98 22.97
N ARG A 184 -10.69 -3.06 21.78
CA ARG A 184 -11.88 -3.89 21.54
C ARG A 184 -11.55 -5.31 21.07
N LEU A 185 -10.54 -5.48 20.24
CA LEU A 185 -10.16 -6.76 19.64
C LEU A 185 -9.32 -7.64 20.58
N GLY A 186 -8.51 -7.01 21.44
CA GLY A 186 -7.53 -7.70 22.28
C GLY A 186 -6.43 -8.38 21.46
N ALA A 187 -5.42 -8.93 22.15
CA ALA A 187 -4.24 -9.53 21.51
C ALA A 187 -4.55 -10.72 20.56
N ARG A 188 -5.60 -11.48 20.86
CA ARG A 188 -6.00 -12.61 19.99
C ARG A 188 -6.64 -12.12 18.68
N GLY A 189 -7.47 -11.08 18.75
CA GLY A 189 -8.09 -10.48 17.57
C GLY A 189 -7.07 -9.83 16.65
N GLU A 190 -6.09 -9.13 17.21
CA GLU A 190 -4.95 -8.59 16.48
C GLU A 190 -4.20 -9.67 15.68
N GLN A 191 -3.85 -10.79 16.34
CA GLN A 191 -3.15 -11.91 15.67
C GLN A 191 -3.96 -12.50 14.53
N ILE A 192 -5.29 -12.67 14.70
CA ILE A 192 -6.16 -13.20 13.65
C ILE A 192 -6.19 -12.25 12.45
N VAL A 193 -6.39 -10.95 12.68
CA VAL A 193 -6.43 -9.94 11.62
C VAL A 193 -5.10 -9.90 10.87
N ASN A 194 -3.98 -9.89 11.58
CA ASN A 194 -2.65 -9.85 10.97
C ASN A 194 -2.39 -11.10 10.11
N ARG A 195 -2.71 -12.29 10.58
CA ARG A 195 -2.53 -13.54 9.82
C ARG A 195 -3.45 -13.61 8.61
N LEU A 196 -4.71 -13.21 8.75
CA LEU A 196 -5.66 -13.18 7.63
C LEU A 196 -5.22 -12.17 6.56
N SER A 197 -4.82 -10.98 6.99
CA SER A 197 -4.29 -9.94 6.08
C SER A 197 -3.03 -10.42 5.36
N ALA A 198 -2.08 -11.03 6.07
CA ALA A 198 -0.86 -11.57 5.49
C ALA A 198 -1.13 -12.66 4.45
N PHE A 199 -2.10 -13.54 4.72
CA PHE A 199 -2.55 -14.56 3.76
C PHE A 199 -3.17 -13.94 2.51
N LEU A 200 -4.03 -12.92 2.67
CA LEU A 200 -4.63 -12.20 1.53
C LEU A 200 -3.55 -11.50 0.68
N VAL A 201 -2.58 -10.84 1.32
CA VAL A 201 -1.43 -10.23 0.62
C VAL A 201 -0.68 -11.27 -0.20
N PHE A 202 -0.39 -12.43 0.38
CA PHE A 202 0.29 -13.53 -0.32
C PHE A 202 -0.52 -14.04 -1.53
N CYS A 203 -1.83 -14.26 -1.37
CA CYS A 203 -2.72 -14.69 -2.46
C CYS A 203 -2.79 -13.67 -3.60
N VAL A 204 -2.87 -12.37 -3.28
CA VAL A 204 -2.88 -11.29 -4.29
C VAL A 204 -1.56 -11.23 -5.03
N GLY A 205 -0.43 -11.40 -4.33
CA GLY A 205 0.89 -11.48 -4.97
C GLY A 205 0.96 -12.63 -5.99
N LEU A 206 0.50 -13.82 -5.60
CA LEU A 206 0.41 -14.97 -6.51
C LEU A 206 -0.49 -14.69 -7.71
N GLN A 207 -1.65 -14.07 -7.50
CA GLN A 207 -2.58 -13.75 -8.58
C GLN A 207 -1.96 -12.78 -9.60
N ILE A 208 -1.26 -11.75 -9.14
CA ILE A 208 -0.59 -10.76 -10.01
C ILE A 208 0.54 -11.44 -10.79
N ALA A 209 1.39 -12.23 -10.12
CA ALA A 209 2.48 -12.96 -10.77
C ALA A 209 1.97 -13.95 -11.83
N ALA A 210 0.92 -14.71 -11.51
CA ALA A 210 0.30 -15.67 -12.42
C ALA A 210 -0.31 -14.98 -13.64
N THR A 211 -0.93 -13.81 -13.45
CA THR A 211 -1.50 -13.00 -14.54
C THR A 211 -0.39 -12.51 -15.46
N GLY A 212 0.70 -11.98 -14.92
CA GLY A 212 1.85 -11.55 -15.70
C GLY A 212 2.49 -12.70 -16.48
N PHE A 213 2.66 -13.86 -15.85
CA PHE A 213 3.17 -15.05 -16.52
C PHE A 213 2.28 -15.51 -17.68
N LYS A 214 0.95 -15.57 -17.46
CA LYS A 214 -0.01 -15.92 -18.50
C LYS A 214 0.01 -14.94 -19.69
N GLN A 215 0.17 -13.65 -19.44
CA GLN A 215 0.27 -12.64 -20.50
C GLN A 215 1.59 -12.75 -21.26
N LEU A 216 2.71 -13.02 -20.57
CA LEU A 216 4.01 -13.22 -21.21
C LEU A 216 3.99 -14.42 -22.17
N MET A 217 3.39 -15.54 -21.74
CA MET A 217 3.25 -16.74 -22.55
C MET A 217 2.33 -16.56 -23.79
N LYS A 218 1.38 -15.65 -23.72
CA LYS A 218 0.49 -15.36 -24.87
C LYS A 218 1.11 -14.38 -25.88
N GLY A 219 2.12 -13.62 -25.47
CA GLY A 219 2.83 -12.66 -26.31
C GLY A 219 4.08 -13.26 -26.99
N MET A 220 4.45 -14.47 -26.62
CA MET A 220 5.47 -15.27 -27.33
C MET A 220 4.80 -16.16 -28.39
#